data_c7b5f98457bfe2b621969fef88d31997
#
_entry.id   c7b5f98457bfe2b621969fef88d31997
#
_cell.length_a   1.000
_cell.length_b   1.000
_cell.length_c   1.000
_cell.angle_alpha   90.00
_cell.angle_beta   90.00
_cell.angle_gamma   90.00
#
_symmetry.space_group_name_H-M   'P 1'
#
loop_
_entity.id
_entity.type
_entity.pdbx_description
1 polymer ?
#
loop_
_entity_poly.entity_id
_entity_poly.type
_entity_poly.pdbx_seq_one_letter_code
_entity_poly.pdbx_strand_id
1 'polypeptide(L)'
;MIPLPLAGNGATVRVLHIAGGRGVYRKLHELGIYIGAHLRIVNSWGAGPVIIEILDANNDLRAARIVIGYGLAMKIYVEIIS
;
A
#
# COMPACT_ATOMS: atom_id res chain seq x y z
N MET A 1 10.96 6.28 -5.89
CA MET A 1 9.95 5.52 -5.12
C MET A 1 10.18 5.72 -3.64
N ILE A 2 9.11 5.66 -2.88
CA ILE A 2 9.14 5.90 -1.45
C ILE A 2 8.36 4.81 -0.72
N PRO A 3 8.66 4.57 0.58
CA PRO A 3 7.85 3.66 1.38
C PRO A 3 6.40 4.16 1.49
N LEU A 4 5.47 3.23 1.49
CA LEU A 4 4.04 3.55 1.48
C LEU A 4 3.62 4.56 2.56
N PRO A 5 4.06 4.44 3.83
CA PRO A 5 3.62 5.40 4.86
C PRO A 5 4.04 6.84 4.61
N LEU A 6 5.02 7.06 3.75
CA LEU A 6 5.54 8.41 3.48
C LEU A 6 4.87 9.09 2.29
N ALA A 7 3.95 8.41 1.63
CA ALA A 7 3.32 8.97 0.44
C ALA A 7 2.25 10.02 0.74
N GLY A 8 1.77 10.08 1.98
CA GLY A 8 0.81 11.10 2.40
C GLY A 8 -0.64 10.65 2.30
N ASN A 9 -1.47 11.18 3.20
CA ASN A 9 -2.89 10.86 3.25
C ASN A 9 -3.59 11.36 1.99
N GLY A 10 -4.49 10.54 1.46
CA GLY A 10 -5.25 10.87 0.27
C GLY A 10 -4.54 10.56 -1.04
N ALA A 11 -3.25 10.20 -1.00
CA ALA A 11 -2.50 9.90 -2.21
C ALA A 11 -2.96 8.58 -2.83
N THR A 12 -3.04 8.58 -4.16
CA THR A 12 -3.21 7.36 -4.93
C THR A 12 -1.82 6.95 -5.42
N VAL A 13 -1.47 5.71 -5.17
CA VAL A 13 -0.11 5.22 -5.43
C VAL A 13 -0.16 3.91 -6.20
N ARG A 14 0.95 3.60 -6.86
CA ARG A 14 1.15 2.30 -7.50
C ARG A 14 2.33 1.61 -6.84
N VAL A 15 2.16 0.34 -6.52
CA VAL A 15 3.22 -0.45 -5.90
C VAL A 15 4.29 -0.79 -6.94
N LEU A 16 5.54 -0.42 -6.64
CA LEU A 16 6.68 -0.67 -7.53
C LEU A 16 7.56 -1.81 -7.03
N HIS A 17 7.67 -1.96 -5.71
CA HIS A 17 8.58 -2.93 -5.13
C HIS A 17 8.10 -3.32 -3.74
N ILE A 18 8.33 -4.57 -3.38
CA ILE A 18 8.06 -5.09 -2.04
C ILE A 18 9.37 -5.65 -1.51
N ALA A 19 9.84 -5.08 -0.40
CA ALA A 19 11.05 -5.56 0.26
C ALA A 19 10.70 -6.71 1.20
N GLY A 20 11.68 -7.54 1.50
CA GLY A 20 11.50 -8.66 2.37
C GLY A 20 11.47 -9.98 1.62
N GLY A 21 11.26 -11.04 2.33
CA GLY A 21 11.30 -12.37 1.76
C GLY A 21 9.97 -12.81 1.19
N ARG A 22 9.96 -14.09 0.77
CA ARG A 22 8.79 -14.70 0.15
C ARG A 22 7.56 -14.65 1.04
N GLY A 23 7.74 -14.78 2.36
CA GLY A 23 6.61 -14.74 3.29
C GLY A 23 5.91 -13.38 3.31
N VAL A 24 6.70 -12.30 3.25
CA VAL A 24 6.14 -10.94 3.20
C VAL A 24 5.37 -10.75 1.90
N TYR A 25 5.97 -11.15 0.78
CA TYR A 25 5.33 -11.03 -0.53
C TYR A 25 4.01 -11.79 -0.56
N ARG A 26 4.01 -13.02 -0.05
CA ARG A 26 2.80 -13.85 -0.02
C ARG A 26 1.70 -13.22 0.83
N LYS A 27 2.07 -12.74 2.02
CA LYS A 27 1.09 -12.12 2.91
C LYS A 27 0.43 -10.91 2.27
N LEU A 28 1.23 -10.05 1.65
CA LEU A 28 0.71 -8.86 0.98
C LEU A 28 -0.15 -9.24 -0.21
N HIS A 29 0.29 -10.24 -0.97
CA HIS A 29 -0.48 -10.70 -2.13
C HIS A 29 -1.86 -11.22 -1.73
N GLU A 30 -1.95 -11.92 -0.60
CA GLU A 30 -3.23 -12.39 -0.08
C GLU A 30 -4.16 -11.24 0.29
N LEU A 31 -3.60 -10.09 0.64
CA LEU A 31 -4.38 -8.89 0.96
C LEU A 31 -4.75 -8.09 -0.28
N GLY A 32 -4.26 -8.50 -1.45
CA GLY A 32 -4.49 -7.76 -2.69
C GLY A 32 -3.41 -6.74 -3.00
N ILE A 33 -2.28 -6.79 -2.30
CA ILE A 33 -1.16 -5.88 -2.50
C ILE A 33 -0.05 -6.63 -3.24
N TYR A 34 0.24 -6.18 -4.46
CA TYR A 34 1.23 -6.81 -5.32
C TYR A 34 1.87 -5.74 -6.20
N ILE A 35 2.98 -6.06 -6.83
CA ILE A 35 3.66 -5.11 -7.72
C ILE A 35 2.70 -4.77 -8.88
N GLY A 36 2.50 -3.47 -9.07
CA GLY A 36 1.54 -2.94 -10.04
C GLY A 36 0.18 -2.60 -9.47
N ALA A 37 -0.10 -3.00 -8.23
CA ALA A 37 -1.39 -2.69 -7.60
C ALA A 37 -1.54 -1.19 -7.35
N HIS A 38 -2.77 -0.70 -7.45
CA HIS A 38 -3.10 0.68 -7.14
C HIS A 38 -3.74 0.73 -5.76
N LEU A 39 -3.26 1.64 -4.93
CA LEU A 39 -3.74 1.82 -3.57
C LEU A 39 -4.03 3.29 -3.31
N ARG A 40 -4.96 3.56 -2.39
CA ARG A 40 -5.15 4.91 -1.88
C ARG A 40 -4.86 4.89 -0.39
N ILE A 41 -4.08 5.85 0.07
CA ILE A 41 -3.79 5.99 1.50
C ILE A 41 -4.92 6.77 2.13
N VAL A 42 -5.67 6.11 3.00
CA VAL A 42 -6.76 6.77 3.72
C VAL A 42 -6.20 7.54 4.89
N ASN A 43 -5.33 6.90 5.67
CA ASN A 43 -4.73 7.54 6.81
C ASN A 43 -3.41 6.87 7.17
N SER A 44 -2.44 7.70 7.49
CA SER A 44 -1.11 7.26 7.89
C SER A 44 -0.49 8.39 8.73
N TRP A 45 -0.11 8.08 9.95
CA TRP A 45 0.54 9.08 10.79
C TRP A 45 1.58 8.42 11.69
N GLY A 46 2.78 9.01 11.71
CA GLY A 46 3.87 8.53 12.53
C GLY A 46 4.20 7.08 12.22
N ALA A 47 4.48 6.32 13.26
CA ALA A 47 4.79 4.89 13.18
C ALA A 47 3.56 4.03 13.44
N GLY A 48 2.36 4.60 13.35
CA GLY A 48 1.13 3.86 13.56
C GLY A 48 0.69 3.07 12.34
N PRO A 49 -0.40 2.31 12.48
CA PRO A 49 -0.93 1.53 11.36
C PRO A 49 -1.33 2.43 10.19
N VAL A 50 -1.27 1.87 8.99
CA VAL A 50 -1.66 2.56 7.76
C VAL A 50 -2.98 1.97 7.29
N ILE A 51 -3.96 2.84 7.04
CA ILE A 51 -5.26 2.44 6.50
C ILE A 51 -5.23 2.72 5.01
N ILE A 52 -5.46 1.71 4.20
CA ILE A 52 -5.44 1.83 2.75
C ILE A 52 -6.70 1.25 2.12
N GLU A 53 -6.94 1.67 0.89
CA GLU A 53 -7.98 1.10 0.03
C GLU A 53 -7.31 0.45 -1.17
N ILE A 54 -7.75 -0.74 -1.53
CA ILE A 54 -7.28 -1.42 -2.73
C ILE A 54 -8.14 -0.93 -3.89
N LEU A 55 -7.51 -0.45 -4.95
CA LEU A 55 -8.19 0.12 -6.11
C LEU A 55 -8.06 -0.81 -7.31
N ASP A 56 -9.00 -0.67 -8.27
CA ASP A 56 -8.86 -1.36 -9.55
C ASP A 56 -8.02 -0.52 -10.53
N ALA A 57 -7.91 -0.98 -11.76
CA ALA A 57 -7.12 -0.29 -12.79
C ALA A 57 -7.64 1.10 -13.13
N ASN A 58 -8.90 1.40 -12.81
CA ASN A 58 -9.51 2.71 -13.03
C ASN A 58 -9.45 3.58 -11.79
N ASN A 59 -8.72 3.16 -10.76
CA ASN A 59 -8.60 3.84 -9.48
C ASN A 59 -9.91 3.90 -8.70
N ASP A 60 -10.82 2.98 -8.97
CA ASP A 60 -12.05 2.85 -8.18
C ASP A 60 -11.84 1.84 -7.05
N LEU A 61 -12.56 2.03 -5.95
CA LEU A 61 -12.47 1.12 -4.81
C LEU A 61 -12.86 -0.29 -5.24
N ARG A 62 -11.95 -1.23 -5.05
CA ARG A 62 -12.17 -2.61 -5.42
C ARG A 62 -12.54 -3.49 -4.25
N ALA A 63 -11.99 -3.19 -3.09
CA ALA A 63 -12.18 -3.97 -1.88
C ALA A 63 -12.37 -3.03 -0.70
N ALA A 64 -12.82 -3.58 0.42
CA ALA A 64 -12.93 -2.81 1.64
C ALA A 64 -11.55 -2.30 2.07
N ARG A 65 -11.56 -1.29 2.93
CA ARG A 65 -10.35 -0.77 3.52
C ARG A 65 -9.66 -1.83 4.35
N ILE A 66 -8.35 -1.82 4.31
CA ILE A 66 -7.55 -2.71 5.15
C ILE A 66 -6.57 -1.88 5.96
N VAL A 67 -6.16 -2.45 7.09
CA VAL A 67 -5.21 -1.82 8.00
C VAL A 67 -3.96 -2.69 8.02
N ILE A 68 -2.81 -2.09 7.77
CA ILE A 68 -1.54 -2.80 7.83
C ILE A 68 -0.62 -2.11 8.83
N GLY A 69 0.16 -2.92 9.54
CA GLY A 69 1.10 -2.39 10.51
C GLY A 69 2.20 -1.59 9.85
N TYR A 70 2.78 -0.65 10.58
CA TYR A 70 3.80 0.24 10.07
C TYR A 70 5.00 -0.54 9.49
N GLY A 71 5.48 -1.54 10.22
CA GLY A 71 6.64 -2.31 9.78
C GLY A 71 6.43 -2.99 8.43
N LEU A 72 5.24 -3.55 8.23
CA LEU A 72 4.90 -4.18 6.96
C LEU A 72 4.72 -3.13 5.86
N ALA A 73 4.08 -2.00 6.19
CA ALA A 73 3.86 -0.92 5.22
C ALA A 73 5.18 -0.33 4.74
N MET A 74 6.19 -0.25 5.60
CA MET A 74 7.52 0.27 5.23
C MET A 74 8.25 -0.62 4.22
N LYS A 75 7.79 -1.83 4.02
CA LYS A 75 8.38 -2.75 3.03
C LYS A 75 7.74 -2.60 1.65
N ILE A 76 6.72 -1.78 1.53
CA ILE A 76 6.02 -1.52 0.27
C ILE A 76 6.52 -0.19 -0.28
N TYR A 77 7.13 -0.24 -1.47
CA TYR A 77 7.66 0.96 -2.13
C TYR A 77 6.76 1.33 -3.29
N VAL A 78 6.39 2.60 -3.34
CA VAL A 78 5.35 3.08 -4.26
C VAL A 78 5.79 4.33 -4.99
N GLU A 79 5.09 4.64 -6.09
CA GLU A 79 5.13 5.96 -6.72
C GLU A 79 3.76 6.61 -6.56
N ILE A 80 3.75 7.92 -6.40
CA ILE A 80 2.51 8.68 -6.30
C ILE A 80 1.98 8.89 -7.71
N ILE A 81 0.71 8.52 -7.93
CA ILE A 81 0.06 8.70 -9.23
C ILE A 81 -0.79 9.97 -9.21
N SER A 82 -1.44 10.24 -8.09
CA SER A 82 -2.24 11.46 -7.95
C SER A 82 -2.54 11.83 -6.49
#